data_d3b41f32cc89b70e526f5170810c278d
#
_entry.id   d3b41f32cc89b70e526f5170810c278d
#
_cell.length_a   1.000
_cell.length_b   1.000
_cell.length_c   1.000
_cell.angle_alpha   90.00
_cell.angle_beta   90.00
_cell.angle_gamma   90.00
#
_symmetry.space_group_name_H-M   'P 1'
#
loop_
_entity.id
_entity.type
_entity.pdbx_description
1 polymer ?
#
loop_
_entity_poly.entity_id
_entity_poly.type
_entity_poly.pdbx_seq_one_letter_code
_entity_poly.pdbx_strand_id
1 'polypeptide(L)'
;MFNLVTATINKFFNQLGVGFMSHYYFLPHQRIDDMLDALKSDGYNCVAPRHHDGAINYDTLNKASELPWGFHDEQAPGHYAVKKTDHQHAFGFVLPTTSVKPMLFKAKENVWKVARNEAGKLAFEPIVEFDKIAVFGVRPCDLRGIEIQDRVFMGNSYNDVRYVKRRENQFLIAMNCTKSHSNCFCTALGDSPQADKGFDLAMTELDGEGFVVEIGSEKGRKLIDQLNLV
;
A
#
# COMPACT_ATOMS: atom_id res chain seq x y z
N MET A 1 2.53 -23.91 -19.56
CA MET A 1 3.46 -23.07 -18.79
C MET A 1 2.99 -22.80 -17.35
N PHE A 2 1.70 -22.64 -17.10
CA PHE A 2 1.11 -22.40 -15.76
C PHE A 2 1.42 -23.48 -14.72
N ASN A 3 1.50 -24.75 -15.10
CA ASN A 3 1.76 -25.87 -14.17
C ASN A 3 3.19 -25.92 -13.60
N LEU A 4 4.18 -25.28 -14.22
CA LEU A 4 5.57 -25.32 -13.73
C LEU A 4 5.79 -24.32 -12.59
N VAL A 5 5.23 -23.13 -12.68
CA VAL A 5 5.38 -22.07 -11.64
C VAL A 5 4.68 -22.50 -10.35
N THR A 6 3.45 -23.01 -10.46
CA THR A 6 2.71 -23.57 -9.30
C THR A 6 3.45 -24.75 -8.67
N ALA A 7 4.06 -25.64 -9.51
CA ALA A 7 4.85 -26.76 -9.01
C ALA A 7 6.14 -26.32 -8.31
N THR A 8 6.79 -25.25 -8.78
CA THR A 8 8.02 -24.72 -8.19
C THR A 8 7.72 -24.02 -6.85
N ILE A 9 6.65 -23.24 -6.80
CA ILE A 9 6.16 -22.59 -5.57
C ILE A 9 5.77 -23.66 -4.53
N ASN A 10 5.00 -24.67 -4.93
CA ASN A 10 4.63 -25.81 -4.08
C ASN A 10 5.85 -26.57 -3.55
N LYS A 11 6.88 -26.76 -4.39
CA LYS A 11 8.12 -27.43 -3.98
C LYS A 11 8.93 -26.60 -2.97
N PHE A 12 8.95 -25.29 -3.15
CA PHE A 12 9.62 -24.36 -2.24
C PHE A 12 8.95 -24.33 -0.85
N PHE A 13 7.62 -24.22 -0.77
CA PHE A 13 6.88 -24.22 0.50
C PHE A 13 6.89 -25.59 1.18
N ASN A 14 6.86 -26.69 0.43
CA ASN A 14 7.01 -28.04 1.00
C ASN A 14 8.41 -28.27 1.61
N GLN A 15 9.47 -27.68 1.04
CA GLN A 15 10.83 -27.73 1.60
C GLN A 15 10.96 -26.93 2.92
N LEU A 16 10.13 -25.89 3.12
CA LEU A 16 10.13 -25.07 4.32
C LEU A 16 9.26 -25.67 5.47
N GLY A 17 8.59 -26.81 5.25
CA GLY A 17 7.74 -27.45 6.25
C GLY A 17 6.49 -26.64 6.61
N VAL A 18 6.15 -25.62 5.80
CA VAL A 18 4.95 -24.80 5.97
C VAL A 18 3.83 -25.51 5.23
N GLY A 19 2.92 -26.15 5.95
CA GLY A 19 1.73 -26.77 5.37
C GLY A 19 0.97 -25.72 4.54
N PHE A 20 0.39 -26.16 3.43
CA PHE A 20 -0.35 -25.34 2.47
C PHE A 20 -1.45 -24.57 3.22
N MET A 21 -1.17 -23.33 3.63
CA MET A 21 -2.17 -22.44 4.19
C MET A 21 -2.85 -21.71 3.03
N SER A 22 -4.15 -21.78 2.95
CA SER A 22 -5.06 -21.18 1.95
C SER A 22 -5.07 -19.64 1.90
N HIS A 23 -3.92 -19.00 2.17
CA HIS A 23 -3.81 -17.55 2.31
C HIS A 23 -2.82 -16.88 1.36
N TYR A 24 -2.08 -17.67 0.57
CA TYR A 24 -1.08 -17.15 -0.38
C TYR A 24 -1.53 -17.41 -1.81
N TYR A 25 -1.38 -16.39 -2.65
CA TYR A 25 -1.74 -16.39 -4.06
C TYR A 25 -0.59 -15.84 -4.88
N PHE A 26 -0.59 -16.15 -6.17
CA PHE A 26 0.38 -15.57 -7.09
C PHE A 26 -0.29 -14.59 -8.05
N LEU A 27 0.22 -13.35 -8.10
CA LEU A 27 -0.20 -12.31 -9.03
C LEU A 27 0.93 -12.05 -10.04
N PRO A 28 0.82 -12.52 -11.30
CA PRO A 28 1.78 -12.19 -12.36
C PRO A 28 1.85 -10.67 -12.58
N HIS A 29 3.02 -10.14 -12.96
CA HIS A 29 3.19 -8.70 -13.27
C HIS A 29 2.18 -8.20 -14.30
N GLN A 30 1.84 -9.02 -15.31
CA GLN A 30 0.89 -8.70 -16.38
C GLN A 30 -0.56 -8.51 -15.88
N ARG A 31 -0.86 -8.97 -14.67
CA ARG A 31 -2.20 -8.90 -14.08
C ARG A 31 -2.37 -7.78 -13.05
N ILE A 32 -1.35 -6.89 -12.91
CA ILE A 32 -1.48 -5.71 -12.04
C ILE A 32 -2.61 -4.79 -12.53
N ASP A 33 -2.76 -4.61 -13.84
CA ASP A 33 -3.84 -3.80 -14.40
C ASP A 33 -5.22 -4.38 -14.09
N ASP A 34 -5.40 -5.71 -14.06
CA ASP A 34 -6.64 -6.35 -13.62
C ASP A 34 -6.97 -5.98 -12.15
N MET A 35 -5.95 -5.98 -11.27
CA MET A 35 -6.11 -5.57 -9.87
C MET A 35 -6.50 -4.09 -9.75
N LEU A 36 -5.88 -3.21 -10.54
CA LEU A 36 -6.22 -1.78 -10.57
C LEU A 36 -7.65 -1.57 -11.05
N ASP A 37 -8.08 -2.27 -12.09
CA ASP A 37 -9.42 -2.15 -12.65
C ASP A 37 -10.49 -2.67 -11.68
N ALA A 38 -10.22 -3.78 -10.96
CA ALA A 38 -11.10 -4.28 -9.91
C ALA A 38 -11.26 -3.26 -8.77
N LEU A 39 -10.16 -2.68 -8.27
CA LEU A 39 -10.20 -1.63 -7.24
C LEU A 39 -10.94 -0.37 -7.69
N LYS A 40 -10.73 0.07 -8.93
CA LYS A 40 -11.44 1.23 -9.51
C LYS A 40 -12.94 0.95 -9.64
N SER A 41 -13.33 -0.27 -10.03
CA SER A 41 -14.74 -0.66 -10.12
C SER A 41 -15.43 -0.64 -8.75
N ASP A 42 -14.68 -0.90 -7.67
CA ASP A 42 -15.13 -0.76 -6.27
C ASP A 42 -15.09 0.70 -5.76
N GLY A 43 -14.71 1.64 -6.63
CA GLY A 43 -14.70 3.09 -6.37
C GLY A 43 -13.43 3.59 -5.68
N TYR A 44 -12.32 2.84 -5.71
CA TYR A 44 -11.06 3.30 -5.16
C TYR A 44 -10.25 4.14 -6.15
N ASN A 45 -9.69 5.24 -5.69
CA ASN A 45 -8.59 5.94 -6.33
C ASN A 45 -7.28 5.22 -5.96
N CYS A 46 -6.57 4.69 -6.95
CA CYS A 46 -5.32 3.98 -6.71
C CYS A 46 -4.15 4.96 -6.65
N VAL A 47 -3.29 4.78 -5.65
CA VAL A 47 -2.08 5.57 -5.42
C VAL A 47 -0.91 4.62 -5.20
N ALA A 48 0.23 4.92 -5.81
CA ALA A 48 1.46 4.11 -5.68
C ALA A 48 2.71 4.98 -5.76
N PRO A 49 3.86 4.44 -5.35
CA PRO A 49 5.15 5.05 -5.65
C PRO A 49 5.37 5.17 -7.16
N ARG A 50 5.74 6.36 -7.63
CA ARG A 50 6.08 6.67 -9.02
C ARG A 50 7.37 7.47 -9.07
N HIS A 51 8.12 7.30 -10.15
CA HIS A 51 9.35 8.08 -10.38
C HIS A 51 9.03 9.38 -11.12
N HIS A 52 9.28 10.52 -10.47
CA HIS A 52 9.18 11.87 -11.03
C HIS A 52 10.32 12.74 -10.55
N ASP A 53 10.90 13.55 -11.43
CA ASP A 53 11.91 14.56 -11.10
C ASP A 53 13.09 14.04 -10.25
N GLY A 54 13.56 12.82 -10.56
CA GLY A 54 14.67 12.21 -9.84
C GLY A 54 14.35 11.65 -8.46
N ALA A 55 13.08 11.56 -8.10
CA ALA A 55 12.62 11.01 -6.82
C ALA A 55 11.47 10.01 -7.02
N ILE A 56 11.30 9.11 -6.04
CA ILE A 56 10.15 8.21 -5.97
C ILE A 56 9.18 8.79 -4.94
N ASN A 57 7.96 9.13 -5.39
CA ASN A 57 6.90 9.72 -4.58
C ASN A 57 5.58 8.99 -4.77
N TYR A 58 4.70 9.04 -3.77
CA TYR A 58 3.33 8.57 -3.96
C TYR A 58 2.56 9.52 -4.89
N ASP A 59 1.93 8.95 -5.92
CA ASP A 59 1.09 9.65 -6.87
C ASP A 59 -0.03 8.73 -7.39
N THR A 60 -1.01 9.29 -8.10
CA THR A 60 -2.11 8.54 -8.69
C THR A 60 -1.58 7.48 -9.67
N LEU A 61 -2.08 6.25 -9.53
CA LEU A 61 -1.72 5.11 -10.38
C LEU A 61 -2.90 4.73 -11.27
N ASN A 62 -2.74 4.87 -12.58
CA ASN A 62 -3.77 4.48 -13.55
C ASN A 62 -3.47 3.15 -14.22
N LYS A 63 -2.19 2.83 -14.44
CA LYS A 63 -1.72 1.63 -15.13
C LYS A 63 -0.45 1.08 -14.47
N ALA A 64 -0.26 -0.23 -14.56
CA ALA A 64 0.93 -0.92 -14.07
C ALA A 64 2.24 -0.37 -14.65
N SER A 65 2.22 0.13 -15.91
CA SER A 65 3.39 0.72 -16.57
C SER A 65 3.90 2.01 -15.91
N GLU A 66 3.10 2.66 -15.07
CA GLU A 66 3.47 3.88 -14.33
C GLU A 66 4.25 3.59 -13.05
N LEU A 67 4.31 2.33 -12.60
CA LEU A 67 5.17 1.93 -11.49
C LEU A 67 6.65 2.14 -11.84
N PRO A 68 7.53 2.35 -10.86
CA PRO A 68 8.94 2.68 -11.10
C PRO A 68 9.77 1.43 -11.45
N TRP A 69 9.43 0.77 -12.55
CA TRP A 69 10.10 -0.43 -13.06
C TRP A 69 11.59 -0.21 -13.32
N GLY A 70 12.42 -1.04 -12.71
CA GLY A 70 13.87 -0.99 -12.87
C GLY A 70 14.54 0.15 -12.13
N PHE A 71 13.83 0.89 -11.28
CA PHE A 71 14.44 1.92 -10.45
C PHE A 71 14.79 1.39 -9.05
N HIS A 72 15.93 1.84 -8.53
CA HIS A 72 16.32 1.69 -7.14
C HIS A 72 16.80 3.02 -6.58
N ASP A 73 16.75 3.15 -5.26
CA ASP A 73 17.27 4.32 -4.56
C ASP A 73 18.61 4.03 -3.90
N GLU A 74 19.44 5.07 -3.78
CA GLU A 74 20.65 5.07 -2.97
C GLU A 74 20.48 6.13 -1.89
N GLN A 75 20.63 5.72 -0.64
CA GLN A 75 20.45 6.59 0.51
C GLN A 75 21.67 6.52 1.45
N ALA A 76 22.15 7.69 1.84
CA ALA A 76 23.15 7.88 2.88
C ALA A 76 22.86 9.22 3.59
N PRO A 77 23.48 9.52 4.74
CA PRO A 77 23.30 10.82 5.40
C PRO A 77 23.59 11.97 4.43
N GLY A 78 22.57 12.83 4.21
CA GLY A 78 22.66 13.95 3.27
C GLY A 78 22.68 13.60 1.77
N HIS A 79 22.42 12.33 1.42
CA HIS A 79 22.41 11.87 0.04
C HIS A 79 21.16 11.04 -0.26
N TYR A 80 20.48 11.36 -1.36
CA TYR A 80 19.42 10.57 -1.98
C TYR A 80 19.57 10.62 -3.49
N ALA A 81 19.56 9.48 -4.14
CA ALA A 81 19.56 9.38 -5.60
C ALA A 81 18.72 8.19 -6.06
N VAL A 82 18.09 8.34 -7.22
CA VAL A 82 17.36 7.25 -7.89
C VAL A 82 18.12 6.87 -9.15
N LYS A 83 18.39 5.58 -9.32
CA LYS A 83 19.10 5.03 -10.48
C LYS A 83 18.26 3.98 -11.18
N LYS A 84 18.38 3.94 -12.49
CA LYS A 84 17.79 2.87 -13.31
C LYS A 84 18.78 1.71 -13.42
N THR A 85 18.25 0.50 -13.36
CA THR A 85 18.98 -0.76 -13.48
C THR A 85 18.29 -1.70 -14.44
N ASP A 86 18.92 -2.83 -14.75
CA ASP A 86 18.38 -3.83 -15.66
C ASP A 86 17.40 -4.82 -15.00
N HIS A 87 17.21 -4.73 -13.66
CA HIS A 87 16.23 -5.60 -12.98
C HIS A 87 14.79 -5.24 -13.33
N GLN A 88 13.91 -6.23 -13.25
CA GLN A 88 12.49 -6.10 -13.61
C GLN A 88 11.58 -5.89 -12.38
N HIS A 89 12.09 -5.27 -11.32
CA HIS A 89 11.29 -4.95 -10.13
C HIS A 89 10.55 -3.63 -10.27
N ALA A 90 9.27 -3.62 -9.87
CA ALA A 90 8.47 -2.42 -9.68
C ALA A 90 8.77 -1.75 -8.32
N PHE A 91 9.18 -2.54 -7.32
CA PHE A 91 9.44 -2.08 -5.95
C PHE A 91 10.88 -2.33 -5.50
N GLY A 92 11.83 -2.22 -6.44
CA GLY A 92 13.27 -2.41 -6.20
C GLY A 92 13.95 -1.33 -5.36
N PHE A 93 13.22 -0.34 -4.89
CA PHE A 93 13.64 0.73 -3.98
C PHE A 93 13.21 0.43 -2.53
N VAL A 94 13.77 1.12 -1.54
CA VAL A 94 13.44 0.89 -0.12
C VAL A 94 12.23 1.70 0.31
N LEU A 95 12.28 3.03 0.18
CA LEU A 95 11.19 3.92 0.59
C LEU A 95 11.00 5.06 -0.43
N PRO A 96 9.74 5.46 -0.69
CA PRO A 96 9.47 6.74 -1.33
C PRO A 96 9.97 7.91 -0.46
N THR A 97 10.19 9.08 -1.06
CA THR A 97 10.55 10.30 -0.32
C THR A 97 9.36 10.90 0.44
N THR A 98 8.14 10.50 0.07
CA THR A 98 6.90 10.86 0.78
C THR A 98 6.33 9.63 1.50
N SER A 99 5.67 9.85 2.64
CA SER A 99 4.99 8.79 3.40
C SER A 99 3.51 8.70 3.05
N VAL A 100 2.85 7.63 3.53
CA VAL A 100 1.39 7.45 3.42
C VAL A 100 0.59 8.38 4.35
N LYS A 101 1.23 9.03 5.31
CA LYS A 101 0.59 9.88 6.33
C LYS A 101 -0.32 10.97 5.76
N PRO A 102 0.02 11.71 4.69
CA PRO A 102 -0.85 12.74 4.12
C PRO A 102 -2.19 12.21 3.59
N MET A 103 -2.28 10.92 3.28
CA MET A 103 -3.52 10.27 2.83
C MET A 103 -4.49 10.03 3.98
N LEU A 104 -3.97 9.92 5.22
CA LEU A 104 -4.74 9.74 6.45
C LEU A 104 -4.98 11.06 7.17
N PHE A 105 -3.95 11.88 7.27
CA PHE A 105 -3.96 13.11 8.01
C PHE A 105 -3.48 14.27 7.14
N LYS A 106 -4.44 15.02 6.59
CA LYS A 106 -4.14 16.17 5.73
C LYS A 106 -3.64 17.34 6.57
N ALA A 107 -2.57 18.00 6.12
CA ALA A 107 -2.01 19.19 6.80
C ALA A 107 -2.99 20.37 6.82
N LYS A 108 -3.89 20.47 5.84
CA LYS A 108 -4.92 21.51 5.74
C LYS A 108 -6.16 20.92 5.06
N GLU A 109 -7.31 21.14 5.65
CA GLU A 109 -8.60 20.73 5.09
C GLU A 109 -9.75 21.63 5.51
N ASN A 110 -10.79 21.68 4.69
CA ASN A 110 -12.04 22.34 5.06
C ASN A 110 -12.86 21.41 5.95
N VAL A 111 -13.27 21.90 7.12
CA VAL A 111 -14.04 21.11 8.10
C VAL A 111 -15.53 21.43 8.09
N TRP A 112 -15.90 22.61 7.61
CA TRP A 112 -17.28 23.10 7.58
C TRP A 112 -17.55 23.85 6.27
N LYS A 113 -18.79 23.69 5.77
CA LYS A 113 -19.41 24.63 4.83
C LYS A 113 -20.30 25.57 5.63
N VAL A 114 -20.27 26.84 5.29
CA VAL A 114 -21.12 27.85 5.90
C VAL A 114 -21.97 28.49 4.81
N ALA A 115 -23.28 28.40 4.94
CA ALA A 115 -24.24 29.02 4.04
C ALA A 115 -25.27 29.83 4.83
N ARG A 116 -26.00 30.75 4.16
CA ARG A 116 -27.19 31.36 4.74
C ARG A 116 -28.39 30.51 4.34
N ASN A 117 -29.21 30.16 5.34
CA ASN A 117 -30.48 29.49 5.09
C ASN A 117 -31.52 30.50 4.53
N GLU A 118 -32.71 30.02 4.16
CA GLU A 118 -33.81 30.85 3.62
C GLU A 118 -34.24 31.98 4.57
N ALA A 119 -34.05 31.81 5.89
CA ALA A 119 -34.32 32.83 6.90
C ALA A 119 -33.15 33.82 7.09
N GLY A 120 -32.10 33.77 6.27
CA GLY A 120 -30.91 34.62 6.34
C GLY A 120 -29.95 34.30 7.48
N LYS A 121 -30.19 33.24 8.27
CA LYS A 121 -29.30 32.77 9.34
C LYS A 121 -28.17 31.91 8.81
N LEU A 122 -27.00 31.97 9.46
CA LEU A 122 -25.86 31.11 9.15
C LEU A 122 -26.20 29.65 9.52
N ALA A 123 -26.03 28.76 8.56
CA ALA A 123 -26.08 27.30 8.73
C ALA A 123 -24.67 26.75 8.55
N PHE A 124 -24.25 25.88 9.48
CA PHE A 124 -22.94 25.24 9.48
C PHE A 124 -23.13 23.75 9.17
N GLU A 125 -22.55 23.28 8.08
CA GLU A 125 -22.61 21.88 7.64
C GLU A 125 -21.24 21.26 7.73
N PRO A 126 -21.05 20.15 8.48
CA PRO A 126 -19.78 19.45 8.52
C PRO A 126 -19.49 18.78 7.16
N ILE A 127 -18.24 18.85 6.72
CA ILE A 127 -17.79 18.10 5.53
C ILE A 127 -17.34 16.74 6.02
N VAL A 128 -18.05 15.67 5.64
CA VAL A 128 -17.84 14.28 6.09
C VAL A 128 -17.65 13.28 4.94
N GLU A 129 -17.52 13.78 3.70
CA GLU A 129 -17.26 12.94 2.54
C GLU A 129 -15.77 12.74 2.36
N PHE A 130 -15.35 11.51 2.15
CA PHE A 130 -13.95 11.12 1.95
C PHE A 130 -13.84 10.10 0.83
N ASP A 131 -12.84 10.31 -0.03
CA ASP A 131 -12.55 9.39 -1.13
C ASP A 131 -12.10 8.03 -0.60
N LYS A 132 -12.44 6.98 -1.32
CA LYS A 132 -11.82 5.66 -1.15
C LYS A 132 -10.46 5.68 -1.83
N ILE A 133 -9.42 5.29 -1.11
CA ILE A 133 -8.03 5.29 -1.61
C ILE A 133 -7.42 3.90 -1.43
N ALA A 134 -6.95 3.30 -2.51
CA ALA A 134 -6.13 2.10 -2.48
C ALA A 134 -4.65 2.50 -2.59
N VAL A 135 -3.85 2.19 -1.58
CA VAL A 135 -2.44 2.56 -1.51
C VAL A 135 -1.57 1.34 -1.75
N PHE A 136 -0.82 1.33 -2.84
CA PHE A 136 0.13 0.30 -3.19
C PHE A 136 1.51 0.61 -2.61
N GLY A 137 2.25 -0.43 -2.22
CA GLY A 137 3.65 -0.30 -1.84
C GLY A 137 3.88 0.26 -0.45
N VAL A 138 2.88 0.13 0.44
CA VAL A 138 3.02 0.52 1.85
C VAL A 138 4.05 -0.39 2.51
N ARG A 139 5.14 0.18 3.05
CA ARG A 139 6.17 -0.62 3.70
C ARG A 139 5.74 -1.03 5.12
N PRO A 140 6.28 -2.13 5.68
CA PRO A 140 5.97 -2.56 7.05
C PRO A 140 6.19 -1.47 8.10
N CYS A 141 7.24 -0.65 7.96
CA CYS A 141 7.48 0.51 8.84
C CYS A 141 6.41 1.61 8.71
N ASP A 142 5.81 1.81 7.52
CA ASP A 142 4.68 2.72 7.35
C ASP A 142 3.42 2.16 8.01
N LEU A 143 3.15 0.85 7.90
CA LEU A 143 2.05 0.19 8.62
C LEU A 143 2.19 0.38 10.12
N ARG A 144 3.40 0.25 10.66
CA ARG A 144 3.68 0.52 12.07
C ARG A 144 3.40 1.99 12.43
N GLY A 145 3.77 2.92 11.55
CA GLY A 145 3.44 4.34 11.70
C GLY A 145 1.94 4.59 11.70
N ILE A 146 1.18 3.91 10.84
CA ILE A 146 -0.29 3.96 10.82
C ILE A 146 -0.87 3.41 12.12
N GLU A 147 -0.38 2.27 12.62
CA GLU A 147 -0.84 1.69 13.90
C GLU A 147 -0.67 2.68 15.07
N ILE A 148 0.45 3.40 15.10
CA ILE A 148 0.68 4.43 16.12
C ILE A 148 -0.32 5.58 15.97
N GLN A 149 -0.61 6.03 14.75
CA GLN A 149 -1.62 7.04 14.50
C GLN A 149 -3.04 6.55 14.87
N ASP A 150 -3.38 5.30 14.56
CA ASP A 150 -4.65 4.68 14.95
C ASP A 150 -4.85 4.75 16.47
N ARG A 151 -3.81 4.45 17.26
CA ARG A 151 -3.87 4.55 18.73
C ARG A 151 -4.12 5.98 19.22
N VAL A 152 -3.56 6.98 18.53
CA VAL A 152 -3.73 8.40 18.91
C VAL A 152 -5.10 8.91 18.52
N PHE A 153 -5.57 8.61 17.29
CA PHE A 153 -6.77 9.23 16.71
C PHE A 153 -8.04 8.39 16.85
N MET A 154 -7.91 7.08 17.17
CA MET A 154 -9.05 6.14 17.29
C MET A 154 -9.06 5.38 18.62
N GLY A 155 -7.99 5.40 19.40
CA GLY A 155 -7.80 4.55 20.60
C GLY A 155 -8.22 5.20 21.92
N ASN A 156 -8.71 6.44 21.92
CA ASN A 156 -9.04 7.21 23.12
C ASN A 156 -10.54 7.52 23.22
N SER A 157 -10.93 8.17 24.33
CA SER A 157 -12.31 8.61 24.58
C SER A 157 -12.85 9.58 23.52
N TYR A 158 -11.96 10.25 22.78
CA TYR A 158 -12.30 11.18 21.70
C TYR A 158 -11.64 10.70 20.39
N ASN A 159 -12.46 10.20 19.48
CA ASN A 159 -12.01 9.80 18.15
C ASN A 159 -12.03 10.99 17.19
N ASP A 160 -10.97 11.13 16.38
CA ASP A 160 -11.02 12.03 15.22
C ASP A 160 -11.88 11.41 14.12
N VAL A 161 -13.10 11.90 13.98
CA VAL A 161 -14.09 11.37 13.02
C VAL A 161 -13.55 11.39 11.59
N ARG A 162 -12.72 12.37 11.23
CA ARG A 162 -12.16 12.52 9.88
C ARG A 162 -11.07 11.47 9.62
N TYR A 163 -10.20 11.26 10.60
CA TYR A 163 -9.20 10.21 10.55
C TYR A 163 -9.85 8.84 10.45
N VAL A 164 -10.83 8.55 11.32
CA VAL A 164 -11.60 7.29 11.30
C VAL A 164 -12.20 7.04 9.92
N LYS A 165 -12.89 8.02 9.35
CA LYS A 165 -13.53 7.87 8.03
C LYS A 165 -12.54 7.63 6.89
N ARG A 166 -11.39 8.32 6.89
CA ARG A 166 -10.33 8.04 5.92
C ARG A 166 -9.76 6.64 6.10
N ARG A 167 -9.53 6.23 7.34
CA ARG A 167 -8.99 4.91 7.66
C ARG A 167 -9.92 3.78 7.22
N GLU A 168 -11.25 3.95 7.42
CA GLU A 168 -12.28 3.02 6.94
C GLU A 168 -12.30 2.92 5.40
N ASN A 169 -12.05 4.04 4.70
CA ASN A 169 -12.08 4.16 3.25
C ASN A 169 -10.75 3.79 2.57
N GLN A 170 -9.74 3.36 3.34
CA GLN A 170 -8.49 2.89 2.77
C GLN A 170 -8.52 1.41 2.43
N PHE A 171 -7.78 1.07 1.37
CA PHE A 171 -7.34 -0.27 1.03
C PHE A 171 -5.81 -0.26 1.01
N LEU A 172 -5.17 -0.98 1.91
CA LEU A 172 -3.73 -0.98 2.07
C LEU A 172 -3.11 -2.23 1.46
N ILE A 173 -2.27 -2.04 0.43
CA ILE A 173 -1.48 -3.08 -0.20
C ILE A 173 -0.03 -2.91 0.27
N ALA A 174 0.34 -3.71 1.26
CA ALA A 174 1.69 -3.72 1.79
C ALA A 174 2.68 -4.34 0.80
N MET A 175 3.91 -3.87 0.82
CA MET A 175 5.02 -4.43 0.05
C MET A 175 6.15 -4.81 1.01
N ASN A 176 6.40 -6.11 1.15
CA ASN A 176 7.48 -6.63 1.96
C ASN A 176 8.84 -6.16 1.44
N CYS A 177 9.76 -5.87 2.37
CA CYS A 177 11.08 -5.39 2.00
C CYS A 177 11.99 -6.56 1.63
N THR A 178 12.42 -6.61 0.37
CA THR A 178 13.44 -7.55 -0.12
C THR A 178 14.85 -6.95 -0.05
N LYS A 179 14.94 -5.63 0.18
CA LYS A 179 16.21 -4.88 0.34
C LYS A 179 16.09 -3.91 1.50
N SER A 180 17.23 -3.56 2.09
CA SER A 180 17.35 -2.54 3.14
C SER A 180 18.52 -1.60 2.85
N HIS A 181 18.46 -0.40 3.43
CA HIS A 181 19.56 0.56 3.45
C HIS A 181 20.15 0.71 4.84
N SER A 182 21.32 1.37 4.94
CA SER A 182 21.97 1.69 6.22
C SER A 182 21.10 2.52 7.16
N ASN A 183 20.12 3.25 6.62
CA ASN A 183 19.16 4.07 7.38
C ASN A 183 17.94 3.28 7.89
N CYS A 184 17.79 2.01 7.51
CA CYS A 184 16.69 1.18 8.00
C CYS A 184 16.94 0.76 9.45
N PHE A 185 15.93 0.93 10.30
CA PHE A 185 16.03 0.64 11.74
C PHE A 185 14.79 -0.10 12.31
N CYS A 186 13.88 -0.59 11.46
CA CYS A 186 12.67 -1.29 11.91
C CYS A 186 13.00 -2.47 12.84
N THR A 187 13.99 -3.28 12.50
CA THR A 187 14.41 -4.43 13.33
C THR A 187 14.95 -4.02 14.70
N ALA A 188 15.57 -2.85 14.82
CA ALA A 188 16.02 -2.31 16.10
C ALA A 188 14.85 -1.87 17.00
N LEU A 189 13.66 -1.62 16.42
CA LEU A 189 12.43 -1.32 17.15
C LEU A 189 11.57 -2.55 17.42
N GLY A 190 12.05 -3.76 17.08
CA GLY A 190 11.31 -5.01 17.22
C GLY A 190 10.30 -5.29 16.11
N ASP A 191 10.34 -4.51 15.02
CA ASP A 191 9.52 -4.72 13.83
C ASP A 191 10.25 -5.63 12.81
N SER A 192 9.56 -6.01 11.74
CA SER A 192 10.05 -6.92 10.69
C SER A 192 10.06 -6.22 9.33
N PRO A 193 10.95 -6.61 8.39
CA PRO A 193 10.84 -6.24 6.99
C PRO A 193 9.63 -6.88 6.29
N GLN A 194 8.96 -7.84 6.92
CA GLN A 194 7.72 -8.45 6.47
C GLN A 194 6.54 -7.84 7.25
N ALA A 195 5.46 -7.52 6.54
CA ALA A 195 4.21 -7.07 7.14
C ALA A 195 3.53 -8.23 7.89
N ASP A 196 3.12 -8.00 9.14
CA ASP A 196 2.42 -8.98 9.97
C ASP A 196 0.94 -8.66 10.15
N LYS A 197 0.55 -7.39 10.04
CA LYS A 197 -0.84 -6.91 10.26
C LYS A 197 -1.06 -5.50 9.69
N GLY A 198 -2.32 -5.06 9.70
CA GLY A 198 -2.69 -3.68 9.36
C GLY A 198 -2.81 -3.41 7.87
N PHE A 199 -2.81 -4.44 7.05
CA PHE A 199 -2.96 -4.40 5.60
C PHE A 199 -4.20 -5.17 5.13
N ASP A 200 -4.66 -4.89 3.90
CA ASP A 200 -5.69 -5.70 3.23
C ASP A 200 -5.04 -6.81 2.39
N LEU A 201 -3.95 -6.50 1.70
CA LEU A 201 -3.06 -7.46 1.04
C LEU A 201 -1.61 -7.13 1.41
N ALA A 202 -0.78 -8.16 1.60
CA ALA A 202 0.67 -8.01 1.64
C ALA A 202 1.30 -8.73 0.45
N MET A 203 2.27 -8.10 -0.20
CA MET A 203 2.88 -8.59 -1.42
C MET A 203 4.40 -8.70 -1.25
N THR A 204 4.96 -9.77 -1.81
CA THR A 204 6.41 -9.95 -1.96
C THR A 204 6.73 -10.07 -3.43
N GLU A 205 7.55 -9.15 -3.96
CA GLU A 205 7.92 -9.17 -5.36
C GLU A 205 8.98 -10.24 -5.66
N LEU A 206 8.69 -11.07 -6.66
CA LEU A 206 9.62 -12.05 -7.22
C LEU A 206 10.23 -11.50 -8.51
N ASP A 207 11.53 -11.71 -8.69
CA ASP A 207 12.28 -11.15 -9.80
C ASP A 207 11.76 -11.66 -11.16
N GLY A 208 11.31 -10.71 -12.01
CA GLY A 208 10.85 -10.96 -13.36
C GLY A 208 9.51 -11.69 -13.50
N GLU A 209 8.85 -12.11 -12.41
CA GLU A 209 7.68 -12.99 -12.49
C GLU A 209 6.39 -12.34 -12.02
N GLY A 210 6.35 -11.79 -10.81
CA GLY A 210 5.14 -11.25 -10.19
C GLY A 210 5.27 -11.12 -8.69
N PHE A 211 4.14 -11.30 -8.00
CA PHE A 211 4.05 -11.14 -6.56
C PHE A 211 3.44 -12.37 -5.90
N VAL A 212 4.04 -12.79 -4.79
CA VAL A 212 3.33 -13.61 -3.80
C VAL A 212 2.44 -12.68 -2.97
N VAL A 213 1.17 -12.98 -2.90
CA VAL A 213 0.15 -12.15 -2.25
C VAL A 213 -0.43 -12.89 -1.05
N GLU A 214 -0.42 -12.23 0.10
CA GLU A 214 -1.02 -12.70 1.35
C GLU A 214 -2.27 -11.86 1.65
N ILE A 215 -3.35 -12.50 2.13
CA ILE A 215 -4.59 -11.84 2.51
C ILE A 215 -4.53 -11.43 3.97
N GLY A 216 -4.75 -10.14 4.25
CA GLY A 216 -4.78 -9.58 5.60
C GLY A 216 -6.17 -9.19 6.10
N SER A 217 -7.15 -9.07 5.20
CA SER A 217 -8.51 -8.65 5.57
C SER A 217 -9.58 -9.26 4.66
N GLU A 218 -10.84 -9.11 5.08
CA GLU A 218 -12.00 -9.49 4.25
C GLU A 218 -12.10 -8.66 2.95
N LYS A 219 -11.65 -7.40 2.96
CA LYS A 219 -11.56 -6.58 1.74
C LYS A 219 -10.54 -7.18 0.77
N GLY A 220 -9.38 -7.60 1.29
CA GLY A 220 -8.35 -8.27 0.51
C GLY A 220 -8.85 -9.59 -0.09
N ARG A 221 -9.58 -10.40 0.68
CA ARG A 221 -10.18 -11.66 0.19
C ARG A 221 -11.12 -11.41 -0.98
N LYS A 222 -12.04 -10.45 -0.85
CA LYS A 222 -12.98 -10.10 -1.93
C LYS A 222 -12.27 -9.73 -3.23
N LEU A 223 -11.19 -8.95 -3.13
CA LEU A 223 -10.39 -8.57 -4.30
C LEU A 223 -9.72 -9.79 -4.95
N ILE A 224 -9.14 -10.69 -4.15
CA ILE A 224 -8.50 -11.92 -4.68
C ILE A 224 -9.54 -12.84 -5.34
N ASP A 225 -10.72 -12.97 -4.76
CA ASP A 225 -11.82 -13.75 -5.34
C ASP A 225 -12.28 -13.16 -6.69
N GLN A 226 -12.40 -11.84 -6.82
CA GLN A 226 -12.70 -11.15 -8.08
C GLN A 226 -11.64 -11.41 -9.16
N LEU A 227 -10.37 -11.47 -8.75
CA LEU A 227 -9.25 -11.70 -9.66
C LEU A 227 -9.10 -13.17 -10.08
N ASN A 228 -9.77 -14.11 -9.42
CA ASN A 228 -9.63 -15.54 -9.65
C ASN A 228 -8.15 -15.97 -9.70
N LEU A 229 -7.36 -15.55 -8.70
CA LEU A 229 -5.96 -15.95 -8.55
C LEU A 229 -5.86 -17.39 -8.02
N VAL A 230 -4.78 -18.07 -8.40
CA VAL A 230 -4.47 -19.44 -7.99
C VAL A 230 -3.25 -19.45 -7.06
#